data_b37c306dbaa645732979dbb1571f3b99
#
_entry.id   b37c306dbaa645732979dbb1571f3b99
#
_cell.length_a   1.000
_cell.length_b   1.000
_cell.length_c   1.000
_cell.angle_alpha   90.00
_cell.angle_beta   90.00
_cell.angle_gamma   90.00
#
_symmetry.space_group_name_H-M   'P 1'
#
loop_
_entity.id
_entity.type
_entity.pdbx_description
1 polymer ?
#
loop_
_entity_poly.entity_id
_entity_poly.type
_entity_poly.pdbx_seq_one_letter_code
_entity_poly.pdbx_strand_id
1 'polypeptide(L)'
;EAAAQMPNMGFDQWIKDGKSWFANPDLDAGYWWDSGNIGANIIGEANPTSPEENFLAVSGDGKMAARLETVKVVIAMAGGNVFSGHFGSVQGLGAEVFFGRPFETRPLRMTGWYSYEPVPIDNVNPPSGVDLPFDRNTIGGRMDRCHIFVYVTAWDGPCRVNTNEHVYLDV
;
A
#
# COMPACT_ATOMS: atom_id res chain seq x y z
N GLU A 1 -8.73 -23.80 18.40
CA GLU A 1 -7.85 -23.56 17.24
C GLU A 1 -7.55 -22.06 17.18
N ALA A 2 -6.27 -21.71 17.02
CA ALA A 2 -5.91 -20.32 16.80
C ALA A 2 -6.48 -19.88 15.43
N ALA A 3 -7.08 -18.70 15.38
CA ALA A 3 -7.53 -18.13 14.11
C ALA A 3 -6.32 -17.96 13.18
N ALA A 4 -6.48 -18.31 11.91
CA ALA A 4 -5.43 -18.06 10.92
C ALA A 4 -5.14 -16.56 10.86
N GLN A 5 -3.85 -16.23 10.87
CA GLN A 5 -3.36 -14.88 10.80
C GLN A 5 -2.60 -14.70 9.49
N MET A 6 -2.70 -13.53 8.89
CA MET A 6 -1.83 -13.17 7.77
C MET A 6 -0.38 -13.02 8.29
N PRO A 7 0.63 -13.44 7.53
CA PRO A 7 2.01 -13.25 7.94
C PRO A 7 2.32 -11.78 8.21
N ASN A 8 3.13 -11.51 9.22
CA ASN A 8 3.62 -10.18 9.58
C ASN A 8 2.52 -9.09 9.68
N MET A 9 1.34 -9.43 10.20
CA MET A 9 0.24 -8.46 10.34
C MET A 9 0.57 -7.27 11.24
N GLY A 10 1.53 -7.42 12.15
CA GLY A 10 2.03 -6.33 12.99
C GLY A 10 2.99 -5.40 12.29
N PHE A 11 3.46 -5.75 11.09
CA PHE A 11 4.52 -5.03 10.36
C PHE A 11 5.82 -4.88 11.15
N ASP A 12 6.14 -5.87 12.00
CA ASP A 12 7.35 -5.89 12.81
C ASP A 12 8.60 -6.40 12.07
N GLN A 13 8.42 -6.99 10.90
CA GLN A 13 9.48 -7.62 10.12
C GLN A 13 9.62 -6.96 8.75
N TRP A 14 10.82 -6.48 8.48
CA TRP A 14 11.14 -5.78 7.24
C TRP A 14 12.44 -6.28 6.65
N ILE A 15 12.47 -6.39 5.34
CA ILE A 15 13.66 -6.68 4.58
C ILE A 15 13.88 -5.59 3.52
N LYS A 16 15.14 -5.31 3.25
CA LYS A 16 15.51 -4.42 2.16
C LYS A 16 16.18 -5.22 1.06
N ASP A 17 15.59 -5.18 -0.13
CA ASP A 17 16.18 -5.75 -1.34
C ASP A 17 16.52 -4.63 -2.32
N GLY A 18 17.79 -4.53 -2.68
CA GLY A 18 18.30 -3.40 -3.44
C GLY A 18 18.00 -2.07 -2.73
N LYS A 19 17.16 -1.23 -3.35
CA LYS A 19 16.74 0.07 -2.81
C LYS A 19 15.37 0.02 -2.13
N SER A 20 14.60 -1.06 -2.29
CA SER A 20 13.20 -1.14 -1.86
C SER A 20 13.04 -1.84 -0.52
N TRP A 21 12.18 -1.28 0.34
CA TRP A 21 11.72 -1.92 1.56
C TRP A 21 10.49 -2.79 1.31
N PHE A 22 10.45 -3.96 1.97
CA PHE A 22 9.34 -4.90 1.95
C PHE A 22 8.95 -5.25 3.39
N ALA A 23 7.65 -5.21 3.67
CA ALA A 23 7.09 -5.56 4.97
C ALA A 23 6.96 -7.09 5.14
N ASN A 24 8.07 -7.81 4.97
CA ASN A 24 8.13 -9.27 5.04
C ASN A 24 9.39 -9.73 5.74
N PRO A 25 9.37 -10.92 6.39
CA PRO A 25 10.56 -11.50 6.99
C PRO A 25 11.60 -12.00 5.96
N ASP A 26 11.12 -12.43 4.80
CA ASP A 26 11.92 -12.88 3.66
C ASP A 26 11.17 -12.66 2.34
N LEU A 27 11.82 -12.89 1.22
CA LEU A 27 11.24 -12.77 -0.13
C LEU A 27 11.24 -14.11 -0.90
N ASP A 28 11.59 -15.21 -0.25
CA ASP A 28 11.92 -16.47 -0.94
C ASP A 28 10.70 -17.26 -1.41
N ALA A 29 9.55 -17.15 -0.76
CA ALA A 29 8.39 -18.02 -1.00
C ALA A 29 7.13 -17.30 -1.44
N GLY A 30 7.26 -16.21 -2.21
CA GLY A 30 6.10 -15.40 -2.56
C GLY A 30 5.61 -14.65 -1.32
N TYR A 31 6.37 -13.67 -0.95
CA TYR A 31 6.08 -12.75 0.15
C TYR A 31 4.61 -12.28 0.13
N TRP A 32 4.09 -11.98 1.31
CA TRP A 32 2.67 -11.65 1.47
C TRP A 32 2.34 -10.20 1.14
N TRP A 33 3.20 -9.28 1.61
CA TRP A 33 2.98 -7.85 1.51
C TRP A 33 3.89 -7.22 0.47
N ASP A 34 3.33 -6.33 -0.34
CA ASP A 34 4.07 -5.50 -1.26
C ASP A 34 3.56 -4.05 -1.23
N SER A 35 4.21 -3.21 -1.98
CA SER A 35 3.95 -1.77 -2.04
C SER A 35 4.36 -1.17 -3.37
N GLY A 36 4.14 0.13 -3.53
CA GLY A 36 4.63 0.90 -4.67
C GLY A 36 6.13 1.22 -4.65
N ASN A 37 6.90 0.73 -3.68
CA ASN A 37 8.31 1.07 -3.52
C ASN A 37 9.18 0.74 -4.73
N ILE A 38 8.95 -0.42 -5.37
CA ILE A 38 9.70 -0.80 -6.58
C ILE A 38 9.50 0.25 -7.67
N GLY A 39 8.26 0.63 -7.93
CA GLY A 39 7.93 1.67 -8.92
C GLY A 39 8.52 3.02 -8.57
N ALA A 40 8.41 3.45 -7.32
CA ALA A 40 8.96 4.71 -6.85
C ALA A 40 10.49 4.75 -6.95
N ASN A 41 11.16 3.63 -6.67
CA ASN A 41 12.62 3.51 -6.81
C ASN A 41 13.10 3.50 -8.26
N ILE A 42 12.31 3.00 -9.19
CA ILE A 42 12.61 3.06 -10.63
C ILE A 42 12.54 4.51 -11.12
N ILE A 43 11.57 5.28 -10.64
CA ILE A 43 11.34 6.65 -11.10
C ILE A 43 12.21 7.67 -10.37
N GLY A 44 12.41 7.53 -9.04
CA GLY A 44 13.03 8.60 -8.26
C GLY A 44 13.68 8.22 -6.93
N GLU A 45 14.07 6.97 -6.77
CA GLU A 45 14.83 6.50 -5.59
C GLU A 45 14.13 6.77 -4.23
N ALA A 46 12.84 6.49 -4.14
CA ALA A 46 12.04 6.73 -2.96
C ALA A 46 11.40 5.46 -2.40
N ASN A 47 11.15 5.45 -1.10
CA ASN A 47 10.38 4.41 -0.40
C ASN A 47 9.19 5.05 0.32
N PRO A 48 8.06 5.27 -0.36
CA PRO A 48 6.85 5.79 0.27
C PRO A 48 6.30 4.90 1.39
N THR A 49 6.74 3.65 1.41
CA THR A 49 6.41 2.64 2.43
C THR A 49 7.69 2.17 3.10
N SER A 50 7.80 2.33 4.41
CA SER A 50 9.02 2.04 5.15
C SER A 50 8.72 1.57 6.58
N PRO A 51 9.68 0.91 7.27
CA PRO A 51 9.53 0.62 8.69
C PRO A 51 9.50 1.92 9.51
N GLU A 52 8.64 1.96 10.53
CA GLU A 52 8.62 2.99 11.57
C GLU A 52 8.98 2.36 12.90
N GLU A 53 10.17 2.67 13.37
CA GLU A 53 10.73 2.11 14.61
C GLU A 53 10.30 2.87 15.88
N ASN A 54 9.81 4.09 15.71
CA ASN A 54 9.38 4.93 16.85
C ASN A 54 7.90 4.75 17.19
N PHE A 55 7.18 3.94 16.43
CA PHE A 55 5.79 3.64 16.69
C PHE A 55 5.69 2.41 17.58
N LEU A 56 5.17 2.61 18.80
CA LEU A 56 4.86 1.52 19.70
C LEU A 56 3.35 1.27 19.70
N ALA A 57 2.96 0.02 19.52
CA ALA A 57 1.57 -0.37 19.70
C ALA A 57 1.11 -0.06 21.14
N VAL A 58 -0.13 0.39 21.27
CA VAL A 58 -0.72 0.71 22.59
C VAL A 58 -0.88 -0.56 23.43
N SER A 59 -1.00 -1.72 22.77
CA SER A 59 -1.03 -3.03 23.41
C SER A 59 -0.45 -4.09 22.48
N GLY A 60 0.08 -5.17 23.05
CA GLY A 60 0.75 -6.24 22.31
C GLY A 60 2.27 -6.03 22.28
N ASP A 61 2.94 -6.88 21.53
CA ASP A 61 4.41 -6.94 21.47
C ASP A 61 4.99 -6.23 20.25
N GLY A 62 4.18 -5.47 19.51
CA GLY A 62 4.59 -4.76 18.30
C GLY A 62 5.70 -3.74 18.59
N LYS A 63 6.78 -3.83 17.83
CA LYS A 63 7.97 -2.96 17.97
C LYS A 63 8.13 -1.99 16.80
N MET A 64 7.50 -2.29 15.69
CA MET A 64 7.54 -1.49 14.46
C MET A 64 6.13 -1.31 13.91
N ALA A 65 5.99 -0.41 12.96
CA ALA A 65 4.78 -0.23 12.18
C ALA A 65 5.15 0.02 10.71
N ALA A 66 4.15 -0.03 9.84
CA ALA A 66 4.30 0.44 8.47
C ALA A 66 4.06 1.96 8.42
N ARG A 67 5.07 2.71 8.05
CA ARG A 67 4.96 4.14 7.71
C ARG A 67 4.61 4.29 6.25
N LEU A 68 3.50 4.94 5.99
CA LEU A 68 3.00 5.25 4.65
C LEU A 68 3.00 6.76 4.47
N GLU A 69 3.78 7.24 3.50
CA GLU A 69 3.96 8.66 3.24
C GLU A 69 3.86 8.94 1.74
N THR A 70 3.17 10.00 1.37
CA THR A 70 3.19 10.47 -0.01
C THR A 70 4.45 11.28 -0.25
N VAL A 71 5.29 10.84 -1.18
CA VAL A 71 6.55 11.48 -1.51
C VAL A 71 6.57 11.95 -2.97
N LYS A 72 7.26 13.05 -3.19
CA LYS A 72 7.50 13.52 -4.56
C LYS A 72 8.67 12.77 -5.17
N VAL A 73 8.46 12.12 -6.30
CA VAL A 73 9.48 11.42 -7.08
C VAL A 73 9.63 12.13 -8.44
N VAL A 74 10.73 12.83 -8.64
CA VAL A 74 11.05 13.57 -9.87
C VAL A 74 9.87 14.37 -10.44
N ILE A 75 8.99 13.73 -11.20
CA ILE A 75 7.86 14.35 -11.92
C ILE A 75 6.49 13.90 -11.41
N ALA A 76 6.42 12.99 -10.44
CA ALA A 76 5.18 12.40 -9.96
C ALA A 76 5.13 12.38 -8.43
N MET A 77 3.93 12.18 -7.89
CA MET A 77 3.73 11.87 -6.48
C MET A 77 3.54 10.37 -6.33
N ALA A 78 4.30 9.75 -5.44
CA ALA A 78 4.16 8.35 -5.08
C ALA A 78 3.50 8.24 -3.70
N GLY A 79 2.28 7.74 -3.67
CA GLY A 79 1.54 7.52 -2.42
C GLY A 79 2.06 6.29 -1.67
N GLY A 80 2.26 6.42 -0.36
CA GLY A 80 2.55 5.28 0.51
C GLY A 80 1.37 4.32 0.53
N ASN A 81 1.65 3.06 0.28
CA ASN A 81 0.67 1.99 0.29
C ASN A 81 1.31 0.66 0.68
N VAL A 82 0.52 -0.23 1.26
CA VAL A 82 0.89 -1.62 1.49
C VAL A 82 -0.32 -2.49 1.19
N PHE A 83 -0.11 -3.58 0.49
CA PHE A 83 -1.19 -4.47 0.09
C PHE A 83 -0.75 -5.93 0.08
N SER A 84 -1.69 -6.85 0.24
CA SER A 84 -1.44 -8.27 0.00
C SER A 84 -1.40 -8.51 -1.51
N GLY A 85 -0.30 -9.08 -2.00
CA GLY A 85 -0.11 -9.28 -3.43
C GLY A 85 1.34 -9.08 -3.86
N HIS A 86 1.54 -8.58 -5.07
CA HIS A 86 2.85 -8.22 -5.58
C HIS A 86 2.78 -7.13 -6.64
N PHE A 87 3.86 -6.36 -6.71
CA PHE A 87 4.11 -5.40 -7.79
C PHE A 87 4.47 -6.15 -9.08
N GLY A 88 3.92 -5.75 -10.19
CA GLY A 88 4.22 -6.31 -11.51
C GLY A 88 5.26 -5.48 -12.26
N SER A 89 4.85 -4.34 -12.79
CA SER A 89 5.73 -3.51 -13.62
C SER A 89 5.29 -2.05 -13.61
N VAL A 90 6.22 -1.16 -13.95
CA VAL A 90 5.90 0.25 -14.21
C VAL A 90 5.18 0.38 -15.54
N GLN A 91 4.09 1.14 -15.56
CA GLN A 91 3.26 1.42 -16.73
C GLN A 91 3.12 2.95 -16.91
N GLY A 92 4.07 3.56 -17.60
CA GLY A 92 4.11 5.03 -17.70
C GLY A 92 4.33 5.68 -16.33
N LEU A 93 3.36 6.46 -15.84
CA LEU A 93 3.37 7.06 -14.49
C LEU A 93 2.59 6.23 -13.46
N GLY A 94 1.99 5.14 -13.88
CA GLY A 94 1.31 4.17 -13.02
C GLY A 94 2.06 2.85 -12.95
N ALA A 95 1.38 1.82 -12.46
CA ALA A 95 1.91 0.49 -12.27
C ALA A 95 0.89 -0.59 -12.60
N GLU A 96 1.40 -1.74 -12.97
CA GLU A 96 0.65 -2.99 -12.91
C GLU A 96 0.91 -3.63 -11.54
N VAL A 97 -0.15 -3.96 -10.85
CA VAL A 97 -0.11 -4.62 -9.54
C VAL A 97 -1.07 -5.81 -9.52
N PHE A 98 -0.76 -6.78 -8.69
CA PHE A 98 -1.56 -7.99 -8.53
C PHE A 98 -2.00 -8.09 -7.07
N PHE A 99 -3.26 -7.78 -6.81
CA PHE A 99 -3.84 -7.84 -5.47
C PHE A 99 -4.29 -9.25 -5.11
N GLY A 100 -4.18 -9.57 -3.85
CA GLY A 100 -4.70 -10.77 -3.24
C GLY A 100 -3.64 -11.85 -3.01
N ARG A 101 -3.81 -12.51 -1.88
CA ARG A 101 -3.08 -13.72 -1.47
C ARG A 101 -4.09 -14.74 -0.97
N PRO A 102 -3.86 -16.03 -1.18
CA PRO A 102 -4.75 -17.07 -0.68
C PRO A 102 -4.93 -16.97 0.84
N PHE A 103 -6.19 -16.97 1.28
CA PHE A 103 -6.53 -16.94 2.69
C PHE A 103 -7.70 -17.89 2.95
N GLU A 104 -7.46 -18.94 3.70
CA GLU A 104 -8.38 -20.07 3.80
C GLU A 104 -9.50 -19.92 4.84
N THR A 105 -9.49 -18.82 5.60
CA THR A 105 -10.48 -18.61 6.66
C THR A 105 -11.29 -17.34 6.40
N ARG A 106 -12.46 -17.28 7.07
CA ARG A 106 -13.28 -16.06 7.07
C ARG A 106 -13.00 -15.28 8.35
N PRO A 107 -12.26 -14.16 8.29
CA PRO A 107 -12.02 -13.35 9.47
C PRO A 107 -13.33 -12.70 9.93
N LEU A 108 -13.55 -12.63 11.24
CA LEU A 108 -14.70 -11.95 11.82
C LEU A 108 -14.46 -10.45 12.02
N ARG A 109 -13.21 -10.08 12.20
CA ARG A 109 -12.79 -8.69 12.38
C ARG A 109 -11.29 -8.53 12.14
N MET A 110 -10.90 -7.32 11.80
CA MET A 110 -9.53 -6.84 11.84
C MET A 110 -9.42 -5.81 12.97
N THR A 111 -8.35 -5.89 13.75
CA THR A 111 -8.05 -4.92 14.81
C THR A 111 -6.59 -4.51 14.69
N GLY A 112 -6.30 -3.26 14.99
CA GLY A 112 -4.95 -2.73 14.96
C GLY A 112 -4.89 -1.31 15.51
N TRP A 113 -3.69 -0.76 15.52
CA TRP A 113 -3.42 0.62 15.91
C TRP A 113 -2.92 1.39 14.70
N TYR A 114 -3.35 2.62 14.56
CA TYR A 114 -2.84 3.52 13.56
C TYR A 114 -2.72 4.93 14.12
N SER A 115 -1.78 5.68 13.58
CA SER A 115 -1.67 7.12 13.73
C SER A 115 -1.78 7.75 12.35
N TYR A 116 -2.50 8.86 12.23
CA TYR A 116 -2.66 9.56 10.98
C TYR A 116 -2.56 11.05 11.20
N GLU A 117 -1.68 11.68 10.44
CA GLU A 117 -1.50 13.13 10.42
C GLU A 117 -1.97 13.65 9.07
N PRO A 118 -3.23 14.13 8.97
CA PRO A 118 -3.75 14.63 7.72
C PRO A 118 -3.10 15.95 7.34
N VAL A 119 -2.85 16.13 6.05
CA VAL A 119 -2.30 17.37 5.48
C VAL A 119 -3.25 17.95 4.43
N PRO A 120 -3.20 19.26 4.16
CA PRO A 120 -3.97 19.84 3.06
C PRO A 120 -3.52 19.27 1.70
N ILE A 121 -4.49 18.93 0.86
CA ILE A 121 -4.24 18.49 -0.52
C ILE A 121 -3.72 19.69 -1.33
N ASP A 122 -2.47 19.70 -1.67
CA ASP A 122 -1.78 20.77 -2.41
C ASP A 122 -1.50 20.40 -3.87
N ASN A 123 -1.53 19.15 -4.23
CA ASN A 123 -1.34 18.65 -5.58
C ASN A 123 -2.60 17.96 -6.11
N VAL A 124 -3.29 18.61 -7.03
CA VAL A 124 -4.53 18.11 -7.66
C VAL A 124 -4.37 17.89 -9.17
N ASN A 125 -3.12 17.83 -9.65
CA ASN A 125 -2.82 17.64 -11.06
C ASN A 125 -2.62 16.14 -11.36
N PRO A 126 -3.61 15.48 -11.98
CA PRO A 126 -3.42 14.10 -12.41
C PRO A 126 -2.41 14.04 -13.56
N PRO A 127 -1.80 12.88 -13.80
CA PRO A 127 -1.12 12.62 -15.05
C PRO A 127 -2.02 12.89 -16.26
N SER A 128 -1.44 13.27 -17.38
CA SER A 128 -2.20 13.52 -18.60
C SER A 128 -3.01 12.28 -19.01
N GLY A 129 -4.29 12.48 -19.30
CA GLY A 129 -5.20 11.41 -19.72
C GLY A 129 -5.88 10.64 -18.58
N VAL A 130 -5.69 11.04 -17.34
CA VAL A 130 -6.41 10.46 -16.20
C VAL A 130 -7.60 11.34 -15.84
N ASP A 131 -8.80 10.76 -15.93
CA ASP A 131 -10.00 11.38 -15.40
C ASP A 131 -10.08 11.16 -13.89
N LEU A 132 -10.24 12.24 -13.15
CA LEU A 132 -10.44 12.17 -11.70
C LEU A 132 -11.93 11.89 -11.40
N PRO A 133 -12.25 11.02 -10.46
CA PRO A 133 -13.64 10.77 -10.05
C PRO A 133 -14.26 11.93 -9.24
N PHE A 134 -13.60 13.07 -9.21
CA PHE A 134 -14.01 14.25 -8.46
C PHE A 134 -13.50 15.53 -9.17
N ASP A 135 -14.17 16.64 -8.92
CA ASP A 135 -13.73 17.94 -9.41
C ASP A 135 -12.49 18.42 -8.61
N ARG A 136 -11.35 18.56 -9.30
CA ARG A 136 -10.09 19.05 -8.73
C ARG A 136 -10.22 20.40 -8.04
N ASN A 137 -11.11 21.26 -8.54
CA ASN A 137 -11.30 22.59 -7.97
C ASN A 137 -11.98 22.57 -6.61
N THR A 138 -12.61 21.46 -6.25
CA THR A 138 -13.33 21.30 -4.98
C THR A 138 -12.54 20.55 -3.91
N ILE A 139 -11.44 19.90 -4.26
CA ILE A 139 -10.64 19.10 -3.30
C ILE A 139 -9.37 19.80 -2.84
N GLY A 140 -8.82 20.73 -3.63
CA GLY A 140 -7.62 21.49 -3.25
C GLY A 140 -7.82 22.21 -1.91
N GLY A 141 -6.84 22.10 -1.03
CA GLY A 141 -6.86 22.66 0.31
C GLY A 141 -7.70 21.90 1.35
N ARG A 142 -8.47 20.87 0.95
CA ARG A 142 -9.12 19.97 1.91
C ARG A 142 -8.07 19.08 2.56
N MET A 143 -8.34 18.66 3.80
CA MET A 143 -7.49 17.66 4.46
C MET A 143 -7.61 16.32 3.74
N ASP A 144 -6.48 15.69 3.49
CA ASP A 144 -6.44 14.36 2.89
C ASP A 144 -6.99 13.28 3.85
N ARG A 145 -7.11 12.05 3.37
CA ARG A 145 -7.63 10.92 4.15
C ARG A 145 -6.85 9.67 3.82
N CYS A 146 -6.53 8.88 4.84
CA CYS A 146 -6.07 7.51 4.65
C CYS A 146 -7.26 6.58 4.43
N HIS A 147 -7.00 5.45 3.77
CA HIS A 147 -7.97 4.40 3.58
C HIS A 147 -7.36 3.04 3.97
N ILE A 148 -8.01 2.37 4.92
CA ILE A 148 -7.61 1.03 5.38
C ILE A 148 -8.80 0.12 5.15
N PHE A 149 -8.63 -0.92 4.34
CA PHE A 149 -9.70 -1.85 4.05
C PHE A 149 -9.18 -3.27 3.85
N VAL A 150 -10.07 -4.24 4.07
CA VAL A 150 -9.83 -5.66 3.81
C VAL A 150 -11.02 -6.22 3.07
N TYR A 151 -10.74 -6.89 1.97
CA TYR A 151 -11.71 -7.68 1.24
C TYR A 151 -11.31 -9.15 1.26
N VAL A 152 -12.29 -10.04 1.43
CA VAL A 152 -12.14 -11.47 1.21
C VAL A 152 -13.01 -11.83 0.01
N THR A 153 -12.36 -12.25 -1.06
CA THR A 153 -13.01 -12.50 -2.35
C THR A 153 -12.85 -13.96 -2.76
N ALA A 154 -13.65 -14.40 -3.70
CA ALA A 154 -13.56 -15.75 -4.29
C ALA A 154 -12.93 -15.66 -5.70
N TRP A 155 -11.79 -15.01 -5.83
CA TRP A 155 -11.07 -14.93 -7.09
C TRP A 155 -10.31 -16.22 -7.40
N ASP A 156 -10.21 -16.55 -8.66
CA ASP A 156 -9.43 -17.72 -9.15
C ASP A 156 -7.90 -17.48 -9.09
N GLY A 157 -7.47 -16.30 -8.69
CA GLY A 157 -6.06 -15.90 -8.57
C GLY A 157 -5.93 -14.43 -8.21
N PRO A 158 -4.70 -13.89 -8.20
CA PRO A 158 -4.48 -12.48 -7.92
C PRO A 158 -5.19 -11.57 -8.92
N CYS A 159 -5.85 -10.52 -8.43
CA CYS A 159 -6.52 -9.55 -9.28
C CYS A 159 -5.50 -8.58 -9.89
N ARG A 160 -5.34 -8.62 -11.20
CA ARG A 160 -4.48 -7.72 -11.95
C ARG A 160 -5.13 -6.35 -12.08
N VAL A 161 -4.42 -5.31 -11.69
CA VAL A 161 -4.85 -3.92 -11.80
C VAL A 161 -3.76 -3.09 -12.47
N ASN A 162 -4.15 -2.30 -13.48
CA ASN A 162 -3.33 -1.23 -14.03
C ASN A 162 -3.79 0.09 -13.40
N THR A 163 -2.93 0.74 -12.63
CA THR A 163 -3.29 1.96 -11.89
C THR A 163 -3.54 3.19 -12.78
N ASN A 164 -3.25 3.12 -14.09
CA ASN A 164 -3.65 4.14 -15.06
C ASN A 164 -5.10 3.96 -15.55
N GLU A 165 -5.72 2.84 -15.25
CA GLU A 165 -7.09 2.54 -15.63
C GLU A 165 -8.00 2.73 -14.41
N HIS A 166 -9.21 3.20 -14.63
CA HIS A 166 -10.21 3.22 -13.57
C HIS A 166 -10.65 1.77 -13.31
N VAL A 167 -10.17 1.19 -12.23
CA VAL A 167 -10.54 -0.16 -11.85
C VAL A 167 -11.48 -0.08 -10.66
N TYR A 168 -12.73 -0.47 -10.88
CA TYR A 168 -13.62 -0.84 -9.80
C TYR A 168 -13.33 -2.31 -9.50
N LEU A 169 -12.81 -2.58 -8.30
CA LEU A 169 -12.71 -3.95 -7.83
C LEU A 169 -14.14 -4.45 -7.62
N ASP A 170 -14.58 -5.42 -8.41
CA ASP A 170 -15.80 -6.18 -8.13
C ASP A 170 -15.56 -7.02 -6.86
N VAL A 171 -16.10 -6.58 -5.75
CA VAL A 171 -15.99 -7.21 -4.42
C VAL A 171 -17.36 -7.63 -3.91
#